data_821b98bf996033d20d3dcee12ac340a3
#
_entry.id   821b98bf996033d20d3dcee12ac340a3
#
_cell.length_a   1.000
_cell.length_b   1.000
_cell.length_c   1.000
_cell.angle_alpha   90.00
_cell.angle_beta   90.00
_cell.angle_gamma   90.00
#
_symmetry.space_group_name_H-M   'P 1'
#
loop_
_entity.id
_entity.type
_entity.pdbx_description
1 polymer ?
#
loop_
_entity_poly.entity_id
_entity_poly.type
_entity_poly.pdbx_seq_one_letter_code
_entity_poly.pdbx_strand_id
1 'polypeptide(L)'
;MKYKWIYLCITIVLLLGIRLADPWLVEILRLKSLDAHQRNQERVLVEDIAIVEIDEQALDKYGQWPWPRDILAKQIERLYEAGAGLVVVPILFSEEDRFGKDQYLLETLEQLPVIVAQSASVKGKG
;
A
#
# COMPACT_ATOMS: atom_id res chain seq x y z
N MET A 1 0.42 -3.83 -58.90
CA MET A 1 1.27 -3.97 -57.67
C MET A 1 1.58 -2.64 -56.99
N LYS A 2 1.40 -1.46 -57.61
CA LYS A 2 1.77 -0.13 -57.08
C LYS A 2 0.88 0.34 -55.89
N TYR A 3 -0.37 -0.07 -55.82
CA TYR A 3 -1.32 0.40 -54.78
C TYR A 3 -1.20 -0.29 -53.45
N LYS A 4 -0.56 -1.45 -53.33
CA LYS A 4 -0.39 -2.18 -52.08
C LYS A 4 0.41 -1.38 -51.02
N TRP A 5 1.42 -0.64 -51.47
CA TRP A 5 2.23 0.21 -50.63
C TRP A 5 1.45 1.42 -50.08
N ILE A 6 0.53 1.96 -50.89
CA ILE A 6 -0.29 3.09 -50.47
C ILE A 6 -1.25 2.66 -49.37
N TYR A 7 -1.91 1.49 -49.51
CA TYR A 7 -2.76 0.94 -48.45
C TYR A 7 -1.95 0.64 -47.16
N LEU A 8 -0.75 0.10 -47.29
CA LEU A 8 0.12 -0.14 -46.14
C LEU A 8 0.47 1.17 -45.40
N CYS A 9 0.85 2.20 -46.12
CA CYS A 9 1.14 3.52 -45.54
C CYS A 9 -0.08 4.12 -44.84
N ILE A 10 -1.26 4.05 -45.47
CA ILE A 10 -2.51 4.54 -44.87
C ILE A 10 -2.83 3.79 -43.59
N THR A 11 -2.68 2.47 -43.57
CA THR A 11 -2.93 1.65 -42.37
C THR A 11 -1.99 1.99 -41.25
N ILE A 12 -0.68 2.19 -41.54
CA ILE A 12 0.30 2.58 -40.56
C ILE A 12 -0.01 3.97 -39.97
N VAL A 13 -0.35 4.94 -40.82
CA VAL A 13 -0.71 6.30 -40.39
C VAL A 13 -1.96 6.26 -39.50
N LEU A 14 -2.96 5.47 -39.87
CA LEU A 14 -4.20 5.30 -39.11
C LEU A 14 -3.90 4.67 -37.72
N LEU A 15 -3.10 3.61 -37.66
CA LEU A 15 -2.70 2.97 -36.42
C LEU A 15 -1.89 3.89 -35.52
N LEU A 16 -0.96 4.70 -36.11
CA LEU A 16 -0.22 5.70 -35.38
C LEU A 16 -1.14 6.81 -34.86
N GLY A 17 -2.10 7.25 -35.65
CA GLY A 17 -3.10 8.23 -35.25
C GLY A 17 -3.96 7.75 -34.07
N ILE A 18 -4.40 6.51 -34.10
CA ILE A 18 -5.13 5.86 -33.01
C ILE A 18 -4.25 5.77 -31.75
N ARG A 19 -2.96 5.45 -31.91
CA ARG A 19 -2.01 5.34 -30.81
C ARG A 19 -1.70 6.69 -30.14
N LEU A 20 -1.57 7.74 -30.92
CA LEU A 20 -1.28 9.10 -30.44
C LEU A 20 -2.50 9.79 -29.81
N ALA A 21 -3.71 9.44 -30.24
CA ALA A 21 -4.94 9.98 -29.67
C ALA A 21 -5.25 9.42 -28.28
N ASP A 22 -4.54 8.35 -27.85
CA ASP A 22 -4.72 7.64 -26.58
C ASP A 22 -6.22 7.47 -26.22
N PRO A 23 -7.00 6.80 -27.07
CA PRO A 23 -8.45 6.79 -26.91
C PRO A 23 -8.80 6.05 -25.62
N TRP A 24 -9.64 6.67 -24.79
CA TRP A 24 -10.18 6.12 -23.55
C TRP A 24 -10.64 4.65 -23.64
N LEU A 25 -11.10 4.22 -24.83
CA LEU A 25 -11.47 2.84 -25.13
C LEU A 25 -10.30 1.86 -25.02
N VAL A 26 -9.10 2.26 -25.46
CA VAL A 26 -7.88 1.45 -25.36
C VAL A 26 -7.46 1.30 -23.92
N GLU A 27 -7.59 2.37 -23.13
CA GLU A 27 -7.29 2.36 -21.69
C GLU A 27 -8.25 1.44 -20.92
N ILE A 28 -9.56 1.52 -21.21
CA ILE A 28 -10.55 0.61 -20.63
C ILE A 28 -10.26 -0.85 -20.97
N LEU A 29 -9.94 -1.15 -22.25
CA LEU A 29 -9.61 -2.53 -22.65
C LEU A 29 -8.34 -3.03 -21.96
N ARG A 30 -7.34 -2.17 -21.82
CA ARG A 30 -6.11 -2.49 -21.10
C ARG A 30 -6.37 -2.79 -19.63
N LEU A 31 -7.12 -1.93 -18.93
CA LEU A 31 -7.48 -2.12 -17.53
C LEU A 31 -8.31 -3.39 -17.34
N LYS A 32 -9.33 -3.61 -18.19
CA LYS A 32 -10.15 -4.82 -18.11
C LYS A 32 -9.36 -6.11 -18.41
N SER A 33 -8.39 -6.06 -19.33
CA SER A 33 -7.54 -7.23 -19.61
C SER A 33 -6.61 -7.54 -18.44
N LEU A 34 -6.08 -6.52 -17.75
CA LEU A 34 -5.30 -6.67 -16.52
C LEU A 34 -6.15 -7.26 -15.40
N ASP A 35 -7.35 -6.73 -15.19
CA ASP A 35 -8.28 -7.24 -14.17
C ASP A 35 -8.66 -8.71 -14.43
N ALA A 36 -8.94 -9.07 -15.70
CA ALA A 36 -9.25 -10.45 -16.07
C ALA A 36 -8.04 -11.37 -15.83
N HIS A 37 -6.83 -10.89 -16.11
CA HIS A 37 -5.62 -11.66 -15.87
C HIS A 37 -5.36 -11.88 -14.37
N GLN A 38 -5.50 -10.83 -13.57
CA GLN A 38 -5.35 -10.90 -12.11
C GLN A 38 -6.41 -11.81 -11.46
N ARG A 39 -7.65 -11.78 -11.97
CA ARG A 39 -8.74 -12.61 -11.47
C ARG A 39 -8.53 -14.10 -11.75
N ASN A 40 -7.83 -14.44 -12.82
CA ASN A 40 -7.50 -15.82 -13.20
C ASN A 40 -6.22 -16.34 -12.57
N GLN A 41 -5.44 -15.50 -11.88
CA GLN A 41 -4.30 -15.99 -11.11
C GLN A 41 -4.81 -16.70 -9.85
N GLU A 42 -4.33 -17.91 -9.61
CA GLU A 42 -4.55 -18.62 -8.35
C GLU A 42 -4.01 -17.74 -7.22
N ARG A 43 -4.89 -17.41 -6.27
CA ARG A 43 -4.46 -16.71 -5.05
C ARG A 43 -3.62 -17.68 -4.23
N VAL A 44 -2.33 -17.47 -4.23
CA VAL A 44 -1.46 -18.14 -3.28
C VAL A 44 -1.78 -17.54 -1.91
N LEU A 45 -2.46 -18.32 -1.07
CA LEU A 45 -2.67 -17.95 0.32
C LEU A 45 -1.31 -18.07 1.02
N VAL A 46 -0.78 -16.96 1.46
CA VAL A 46 0.41 -16.93 2.31
C VAL A 46 -0.09 -17.14 3.74
N GLU A 47 0.03 -18.36 4.24
CA GLU A 47 -0.45 -18.73 5.57
C GLU A 47 0.35 -18.09 6.71
N ASP A 48 1.56 -17.62 6.39
CA ASP A 48 2.47 -17.04 7.38
C ASP A 48 2.25 -15.53 7.63
N ILE A 49 1.30 -14.89 6.94
CA ILE A 49 1.02 -13.46 7.08
C ILE A 49 -0.40 -13.25 7.57
N ALA A 50 -0.53 -12.59 8.72
CA ALA A 50 -1.80 -12.11 9.25
C ALA A 50 -1.90 -10.58 9.10
N ILE A 51 -3.04 -10.09 8.62
CA ILE A 51 -3.34 -8.65 8.54
C ILE A 51 -4.24 -8.30 9.71
N VAL A 52 -3.81 -7.32 10.51
CA VAL A 52 -4.57 -6.80 11.65
C VAL A 52 -5.11 -5.42 11.28
N GLU A 53 -6.41 -5.27 11.31
CA GLU A 53 -7.10 -4.02 10.97
C GLU A 53 -7.52 -3.28 12.24
N ILE A 54 -7.52 -1.94 12.16
CA ILE A 54 -8.15 -1.06 13.14
C ILE A 54 -9.57 -0.80 12.65
N ASP A 55 -10.50 -1.62 13.09
CA ASP A 55 -11.90 -1.57 12.71
C ASP A 55 -12.76 -0.71 13.65
N GLU A 56 -14.08 -0.62 13.40
CA GLU A 56 -15.01 0.13 14.23
C GLU A 56 -15.07 -0.41 15.66
N GLN A 57 -14.94 -1.73 15.88
CA GLN A 57 -14.94 -2.32 17.21
C GLN A 57 -13.71 -1.89 18.02
N ALA A 58 -12.56 -1.78 17.34
CA ALA A 58 -11.34 -1.26 17.95
C ALA A 58 -11.49 0.23 18.29
N LEU A 59 -12.13 1.02 17.42
CA LEU A 59 -12.40 2.45 17.69
C LEU A 59 -13.39 2.63 18.83
N ASP A 60 -14.42 1.81 18.94
CA ASP A 60 -15.37 1.83 20.07
C ASP A 60 -14.70 1.51 21.40
N LYS A 61 -13.73 0.58 21.38
CA LYS A 61 -13.05 0.11 22.59
C LYS A 61 -11.93 1.05 23.06
N TYR A 62 -11.14 1.58 22.13
CA TYR A 62 -9.93 2.36 22.42
C TYR A 62 -10.06 3.86 22.12
N GLY A 63 -11.20 4.27 21.55
CA GLY A 63 -11.48 5.64 21.14
C GLY A 63 -11.05 5.95 19.71
N GLN A 64 -11.28 7.20 19.32
CA GLN A 64 -10.99 7.67 17.96
C GLN A 64 -9.49 7.66 17.66
N TRP A 65 -9.16 7.31 16.41
CA TRP A 65 -7.80 7.41 15.87
C TRP A 65 -7.37 8.89 15.71
N PRO A 66 -6.12 9.26 15.92
CA PRO A 66 -4.96 8.41 16.32
C PRO A 66 -4.92 8.09 17.80
N TRP A 67 -4.62 6.82 18.12
CA TRP A 67 -4.50 6.38 19.51
C TRP A 67 -3.21 6.85 20.19
N PRO A 68 -3.22 6.99 21.52
CA PRO A 68 -2.00 7.15 22.31
C PRO A 68 -0.98 6.06 22.04
N ARG A 69 0.31 6.41 22.12
CA ARG A 69 1.43 5.47 21.79
C ARG A 69 1.45 4.24 22.67
N ASP A 70 1.04 4.35 23.93
CA ASP A 70 0.98 3.21 24.86
C ASP A 70 -0.09 2.18 24.46
N ILE A 71 -1.18 2.60 23.82
CA ILE A 71 -2.19 1.68 23.28
C ILE A 71 -1.60 0.90 22.11
N LEU A 72 -0.90 1.57 21.19
CA LEU A 72 -0.24 0.92 20.05
C LEU A 72 0.84 -0.07 20.52
N ALA A 73 1.67 0.33 21.46
CA ALA A 73 2.69 -0.53 22.05
C ALA A 73 2.09 -1.81 22.64
N LYS A 74 1.03 -1.68 23.43
CA LYS A 74 0.30 -2.83 23.99
C LYS A 74 -0.32 -3.74 22.91
N GLN A 75 -0.76 -3.20 21.78
CA GLN A 75 -1.24 -4.06 20.69
C GLN A 75 -0.07 -4.84 20.05
N ILE A 76 1.09 -4.19 19.86
CA ILE A 76 2.29 -4.85 19.35
C ILE A 76 2.71 -6.00 20.29
N GLU A 77 2.77 -5.73 21.60
CA GLU A 77 3.09 -6.74 22.61
C GLU A 77 2.15 -7.94 22.54
N ARG A 78 0.84 -7.69 22.43
CA ARG A 78 -0.17 -8.75 22.29
C ARG A 78 -0.01 -9.59 21.03
N LEU A 79 0.40 -8.99 19.91
CA LEU A 79 0.68 -9.73 18.70
C LEU A 79 1.85 -10.69 18.88
N TYR A 80 2.89 -10.28 19.61
CA TYR A 80 4.00 -11.17 19.98
C TYR A 80 3.59 -12.26 20.95
N GLU A 81 2.78 -11.95 21.96
CA GLU A 81 2.20 -12.94 22.87
C GLU A 81 1.34 -13.98 22.10
N ALA A 82 0.70 -13.57 21.01
CA ALA A 82 -0.05 -14.43 20.12
C ALA A 82 0.82 -15.24 19.15
N GLY A 83 2.16 -15.04 19.15
CA GLY A 83 3.12 -15.83 18.37
C GLY A 83 3.61 -15.14 17.09
N ALA A 84 3.39 -13.83 16.91
CA ALA A 84 3.97 -13.12 15.79
C ALA A 84 5.50 -13.09 15.87
N GLY A 85 6.20 -13.53 14.83
CA GLY A 85 7.67 -13.46 14.74
C GLY A 85 8.18 -12.09 14.31
N LEU A 86 7.38 -11.32 13.59
CA LEU A 86 7.68 -9.96 13.11
C LEU A 86 6.38 -9.17 12.99
N VAL A 87 6.36 -7.93 13.49
CA VAL A 87 5.24 -7.01 13.32
C VAL A 87 5.64 -5.87 12.39
N VAL A 88 4.83 -5.61 11.35
CA VAL A 88 5.03 -4.48 10.44
C VAL A 88 3.94 -3.45 10.72
N VAL A 89 4.36 -2.24 11.10
CA VAL A 89 3.47 -1.12 11.42
C VAL A 89 3.61 -0.05 10.33
N PRO A 90 2.74 -0.02 9.31
CA PRO A 90 2.81 0.93 8.22
C PRO A 90 2.25 2.31 8.60
N ILE A 91 2.44 2.71 9.85
CA ILE A 91 1.98 3.99 10.40
C ILE A 91 3.17 4.93 10.50
N LEU A 92 3.01 6.14 9.95
CA LEU A 92 4.01 7.18 10.04
C LEU A 92 3.82 7.99 11.32
N PHE A 93 4.84 7.98 12.17
CA PHE A 93 4.87 8.78 13.41
C PHE A 93 5.66 10.06 13.15
N SER A 94 4.98 11.09 12.60
CA SER A 94 5.60 12.38 12.24
C SER A 94 5.62 13.41 13.36
N GLU A 95 4.78 13.22 14.36
CA GLU A 95 4.58 14.15 15.46
C GLU A 95 4.72 13.43 16.81
N GLU A 96 5.07 14.18 17.83
CA GLU A 96 5.08 13.69 19.21
C GLU A 96 3.68 13.30 19.67
N ASP A 97 3.61 12.31 20.54
CA ASP A 97 2.33 11.88 21.10
C ASP A 97 1.70 12.95 21.99
N ARG A 98 0.47 13.31 21.70
CA ARG A 98 -0.29 14.31 22.47
C ARG A 98 -0.43 13.97 23.96
N PHE A 99 -0.25 12.70 24.30
CA PHE A 99 -0.36 12.18 25.67
C PHE A 99 1.01 11.93 26.31
N GLY A 100 2.11 12.22 25.58
CA GLY A 100 3.49 12.06 26.09
C GLY A 100 3.88 10.60 26.32
N LYS A 101 3.34 9.67 25.54
CA LYS A 101 3.59 8.23 25.70
C LYS A 101 4.58 7.66 24.69
N ASP A 102 5.34 8.50 23.99
CA ASP A 102 6.32 8.09 22.99
C ASP A 102 7.39 7.16 23.57
N GLN A 103 7.83 7.44 24.81
CA GLN A 103 8.84 6.64 25.47
C GLN A 103 8.43 5.14 25.59
N TYR A 104 7.18 4.88 25.92
CA TYR A 104 6.69 3.51 26.05
C TYR A 104 6.70 2.77 24.71
N LEU A 105 6.30 3.45 23.64
CA LEU A 105 6.37 2.87 22.28
C LEU A 105 7.83 2.61 21.88
N LEU A 106 8.75 3.54 22.14
CA LEU A 106 10.16 3.39 21.81
C LEU A 106 10.75 2.16 22.52
N GLU A 107 10.49 1.98 23.82
CA GLU A 107 10.93 0.82 24.58
C GLU A 107 10.41 -0.50 23.97
N THR A 108 9.14 -0.54 23.55
CA THR A 108 8.54 -1.70 22.88
C THR A 108 9.24 -1.99 21.55
N LEU A 109 9.51 -0.95 20.75
CA LEU A 109 10.17 -1.08 19.45
C LEU A 109 11.64 -1.51 19.56
N GLU A 110 12.33 -1.18 20.65
CA GLU A 110 13.70 -1.62 20.93
C GLU A 110 13.78 -3.09 21.40
N GLN A 111 12.74 -3.56 22.06
CA GLN A 111 12.70 -4.92 22.64
C GLN A 111 12.16 -5.97 21.68
N LEU A 112 11.31 -5.59 20.74
CA LEU A 112 10.61 -6.49 19.84
C LEU A 112 11.00 -6.25 18.39
N PRO A 113 11.05 -7.28 17.52
CA PRO A 113 11.35 -7.13 16.10
C PRO A 113 10.18 -6.48 15.36
N VAL A 114 10.16 -5.15 15.29
CA VAL A 114 9.12 -4.35 14.65
C VAL A 114 9.70 -3.52 13.51
N ILE A 115 9.02 -3.50 12.37
CA ILE A 115 9.31 -2.60 11.25
C ILE A 115 8.29 -1.48 11.25
N VAL A 116 8.74 -0.22 11.36
CA VAL A 116 7.89 0.97 11.29
C VAL A 116 8.14 1.78 10.02
N ALA A 117 7.11 2.44 9.51
CA ALA A 117 7.24 3.35 8.38
C ALA A 117 8.03 4.59 8.78
N GLN A 118 8.97 5.01 7.93
CA GLN A 118 9.72 6.24 8.10
C GLN A 118 9.52 7.18 6.91
N SER A 119 9.43 8.48 7.19
CA SER A 119 9.46 9.52 6.16
C SER A 119 10.88 10.04 6.01
N ALA A 120 11.39 10.06 4.78
CA ALA A 120 12.64 10.79 4.50
C ALA A 120 12.36 12.29 4.65
N SER A 121 12.83 12.89 5.74
CA SER A 121 12.86 14.35 5.88
C SER A 121 13.92 14.90 4.95
N VAL A 122 13.50 15.44 3.80
CA VAL A 122 14.35 16.30 2.99
C VAL A 122 14.50 17.60 3.77
N LYS A 123 15.57 17.71 4.56
CA LYS A 123 15.97 18.95 5.20
C LYS A 123 16.33 19.94 4.11
N GLY A 124 15.34 20.73 3.66
CA GLY A 124 15.58 21.84 2.75
C GLY A 124 16.58 22.78 3.43
N LYS A 125 17.74 22.98 2.80
CA LYS A 125 18.61 24.10 3.11
C LYS A 125 17.81 25.38 2.83
N GLY A 126 17.35 26.05 3.89
CA GLY A 126 16.98 27.45 3.84
C GLY A 126 18.21 28.31 3.80
#